data_1f522f7f8729139a6a0d34b6bec3571d
#
_entry.id   1f522f7f8729139a6a0d34b6bec3571d
#
_cell.length_a   1.000
_cell.length_b   1.000
_cell.length_c   1.000
_cell.angle_alpha   90.00
_cell.angle_beta   90.00
_cell.angle_gamma   90.00
#
_symmetry.space_group_name_H-M   'P 1'
#
loop_
_entity.id
_entity.type
_entity.pdbx_description
1 polymer ?
#
loop_
_entity_poly.entity_id
_entity_poly.type
_entity_poly.pdbx_seq_one_letter_code
_entity_poly.pdbx_strand_id
1 'polypeptide(L)'
;VVKEGIGRTAARTLHPDEARERIAAGVKAALARRAQIGPVRLTRPVTLEVELTNPAQADAAMMVPGMQRPAARVVKYDAPDMTVAYRVSRLITALAAQAQ
;
A
#
# COMPACT_ATOMS: atom_id res chain seq x y z
N VAL A 1 8.90 -6.18 16.32
CA VAL A 1 7.65 -6.64 15.68
C VAL A 1 6.64 -7.05 16.73
N VAL A 2 5.46 -6.44 16.75
CA VAL A 2 4.40 -6.74 17.72
C VAL A 2 3.43 -7.83 17.24
N LYS A 3 3.50 -8.18 15.95
CA LYS A 3 2.67 -9.22 15.33
C LYS A 3 3.45 -9.90 14.20
N GLU A 4 3.38 -11.22 14.16
CA GLU A 4 3.99 -12.06 13.12
C GLU A 4 2.92 -12.99 12.55
N GLY A 5 2.70 -12.94 11.24
CA GLY A 5 1.79 -13.85 10.56
C GLY A 5 2.38 -15.25 10.48
N ILE A 6 1.65 -16.27 10.92
CA ILE A 6 2.05 -17.68 10.89
C ILE A 6 1.11 -18.55 10.05
N GLY A 7 0.14 -17.94 9.39
CA GLY A 7 -0.83 -18.61 8.53
C GLY A 7 -1.83 -17.61 7.96
N ARG A 8 -2.74 -18.11 7.14
CA ARG A 8 -3.76 -17.26 6.47
C ARG A 8 -4.61 -16.46 7.47
N THR A 9 -4.97 -17.08 8.59
CA THR A 9 -5.86 -16.49 9.62
C THR A 9 -5.23 -16.51 11.00
N ALA A 10 -3.96 -16.87 11.11
CA ALA A 10 -3.28 -17.02 12.38
C ALA A 10 -2.04 -16.10 12.46
N ALA A 11 -1.80 -15.57 13.64
CA ALA A 11 -0.64 -14.74 13.93
C ALA A 11 -0.14 -14.99 15.36
N ARG A 12 1.17 -14.86 15.53
CA ARG A 12 1.79 -14.73 16.84
C ARG A 12 1.84 -13.26 17.21
N THR A 13 1.41 -12.93 18.42
CA THR A 13 1.43 -11.55 18.92
C THR A 13 2.14 -11.48 20.26
N LEU A 14 2.64 -10.31 20.58
CA LEU A 14 3.07 -10.00 21.95
C LEU A 14 1.86 -9.88 22.87
N HIS A 15 2.09 -10.03 24.16
CA HIS A 15 1.05 -9.68 25.14
C HIS A 15 0.59 -8.22 24.92
N PRO A 16 -0.72 -7.93 24.99
CA PRO A 16 -1.24 -6.58 24.69
C PRO A 16 -0.56 -5.45 25.48
N ASP A 17 -0.24 -5.67 26.74
CA ASP A 17 0.41 -4.64 27.57
C ASP A 17 1.85 -4.37 27.09
N GLU A 18 2.61 -5.42 26.77
CA GLU A 18 3.95 -5.28 26.19
C GLU A 18 3.90 -4.58 24.82
N ALA A 19 2.94 -4.93 24.00
CA ALA A 19 2.75 -4.29 22.69
C ALA A 19 2.46 -2.78 22.86
N ARG A 20 1.59 -2.39 23.79
CA ARG A 20 1.29 -0.97 24.09
C ARG A 20 2.52 -0.22 24.57
N GLU A 21 3.30 -0.80 25.47
CA GLU A 21 4.55 -0.19 25.97
C GLU A 21 5.55 0.05 24.83
N ARG A 22 5.77 -0.94 23.96
CA ARG A 22 6.66 -0.81 22.80
C ARG A 22 6.18 0.24 21.80
N ILE A 23 4.88 0.28 21.52
CA ILE A 23 4.29 1.27 20.63
C ILE A 23 4.45 2.66 21.22
N ALA A 24 4.11 2.86 22.48
CA ALA A 24 4.24 4.15 23.17
C ALA A 24 5.69 4.64 23.19
N ALA A 25 6.64 3.77 23.52
CA ALA A 25 8.06 4.10 23.50
C ALA A 25 8.57 4.44 22.09
N GLY A 26 8.12 3.69 21.07
CA GLY A 26 8.45 3.94 19.68
C GLY A 26 7.91 5.28 19.16
N VAL A 27 6.68 5.61 19.49
CA VAL A 27 6.05 6.90 19.13
C VAL A 27 6.79 8.06 19.81
N LYS A 28 7.10 7.94 21.10
CA LYS A 28 7.86 8.95 21.85
C LYS A 28 9.24 9.20 21.22
N ALA A 29 9.96 8.12 20.90
CA ALA A 29 11.26 8.21 20.25
C ALA A 29 11.17 8.82 18.84
N ALA A 30 10.14 8.45 18.05
CA ALA A 30 9.89 9.01 16.72
C ALA A 30 9.59 10.52 16.78
N LEU A 31 8.77 10.96 17.71
CA LEU A 31 8.47 12.38 17.93
C LEU A 31 9.72 13.19 18.32
N ALA A 32 10.60 12.62 19.16
CA ALA A 32 11.86 13.25 19.53
C ALA A 32 12.80 13.43 18.32
N ARG A 33 12.74 12.53 17.31
CA ARG A 33 13.57 12.56 16.10
C ARG A 33 12.88 13.17 14.88
N ARG A 34 11.66 13.68 15.00
CA ARG A 34 10.88 14.16 13.86
C ARG A 34 11.59 15.23 13.02
N ALA A 35 12.41 16.07 13.63
CA ALA A 35 13.19 17.09 12.94
C ALA A 35 14.36 16.52 12.12
N GLN A 36 14.79 15.29 12.42
CA GLN A 36 15.90 14.61 11.73
C GLN A 36 15.43 13.81 10.52
N ILE A 37 14.13 13.56 10.42
CA ILE A 37 13.50 12.78 9.35
C ILE A 37 12.72 13.74 8.46
N GLY A 38 13.26 14.03 7.28
CA GLY A 38 12.58 14.87 6.28
C GLY A 38 11.37 14.15 5.66
N PRO A 39 10.44 14.90 5.06
CA PRO A 39 9.32 14.30 4.34
C PRO A 39 9.82 13.54 3.10
N VAL A 40 9.19 12.40 2.83
CA VAL A 40 9.40 11.68 1.57
C VAL A 40 8.73 12.49 0.45
N ARG A 41 9.50 12.84 -0.56
CA ARG A 41 9.01 13.56 -1.75
C ARG A 41 9.23 12.71 -2.98
N LEU A 42 8.19 12.57 -3.78
CA LEU A 42 8.25 11.89 -5.07
C LEU A 42 8.30 12.93 -6.21
N THR A 43 9.04 12.61 -7.25
CA THR A 43 9.07 13.40 -8.49
C THR A 43 7.71 13.31 -9.19
N ARG A 44 7.22 14.42 -9.71
CA ARG A 44 5.98 14.45 -10.52
C ARG A 44 6.31 14.33 -12.00
N PRO A 45 5.51 13.64 -12.80
CA PRO A 45 4.33 12.84 -12.44
C PRO A 45 4.71 11.58 -11.63
N VAL A 46 3.75 11.06 -10.86
CA VAL A 46 3.95 9.84 -10.06
C VAL A 46 3.48 8.64 -10.87
N THR A 47 4.36 7.70 -11.13
CA THR A 47 4.01 6.44 -11.77
C THR A 47 3.60 5.42 -10.71
N LEU A 48 2.36 4.95 -10.78
CA LEU A 48 1.85 3.85 -9.99
C LEU A 48 1.91 2.57 -10.81
N GLU A 49 2.63 1.58 -10.32
CA GLU A 49 2.65 0.24 -10.90
C GLU A 49 2.16 -0.78 -9.86
N VAL A 50 1.22 -1.63 -10.24
CA VAL A 50 0.60 -2.61 -9.35
C VAL A 50 0.62 -3.98 -10.01
N GLU A 51 1.25 -4.95 -9.33
CA GLU A 51 1.14 -6.36 -9.69
C GLU A 51 -0.04 -6.98 -8.94
N LEU A 52 -0.94 -7.61 -9.69
CA LEU A 52 -2.15 -8.26 -9.20
C LEU A 52 -1.98 -9.78 -9.13
N THR A 53 -2.82 -10.45 -8.36
CA THR A 53 -2.66 -11.89 -8.12
C THR A 53 -3.06 -12.74 -9.31
N ASN A 54 -3.95 -12.24 -10.17
CA ASN A 54 -4.37 -12.94 -11.38
C ASN A 54 -4.74 -11.97 -12.53
N PRO A 55 -4.81 -12.46 -13.79
CA PRO A 55 -5.12 -11.63 -14.94
C PRO A 55 -6.54 -11.02 -14.93
N ALA A 56 -7.53 -11.68 -14.33
CA ALA A 56 -8.90 -11.16 -14.28
C ALA A 56 -8.99 -9.87 -13.46
N GLN A 57 -8.18 -9.75 -12.42
CA GLN A 57 -8.05 -8.51 -11.64
C GLN A 57 -7.42 -7.39 -12.47
N ALA A 58 -6.45 -7.74 -13.33
CA ALA A 58 -5.86 -6.76 -14.25
C ALA A 58 -6.87 -6.32 -15.31
N ASP A 59 -7.71 -7.23 -15.84
CA ASP A 59 -8.80 -6.90 -16.75
C ASP A 59 -9.76 -5.88 -16.11
N ALA A 60 -10.15 -6.11 -14.86
CA ALA A 60 -11.01 -5.19 -14.12
C ALA A 60 -10.34 -3.82 -13.91
N ALA A 61 -9.06 -3.78 -13.56
CA ALA A 61 -8.32 -2.54 -13.37
C ALA A 61 -8.17 -1.73 -14.67
N MET A 62 -8.13 -2.39 -15.84
CA MET A 62 -8.06 -1.72 -17.14
C MET A 62 -9.32 -0.91 -17.48
N MET A 63 -10.41 -1.07 -16.73
CA MET A 63 -11.60 -0.21 -16.87
C MET A 63 -11.35 1.24 -16.42
N VAL A 64 -10.28 1.50 -15.68
CA VAL A 64 -9.90 2.87 -15.29
C VAL A 64 -9.34 3.60 -16.50
N PRO A 65 -9.91 4.76 -16.90
CA PRO A 65 -9.38 5.53 -18.01
C PRO A 65 -7.91 5.93 -17.81
N GLY A 66 -7.08 5.72 -18.82
CA GLY A 66 -5.64 6.02 -18.75
C GLY A 66 -4.78 4.91 -18.16
N MET A 67 -5.38 3.79 -17.73
CA MET A 67 -4.63 2.63 -17.27
C MET A 67 -3.88 1.97 -18.43
N GLN A 68 -2.65 1.58 -18.17
CA GLN A 68 -1.79 0.81 -19.08
C GLN A 68 -1.59 -0.60 -18.52
N ARG A 69 -1.35 -1.57 -19.39
CA ARG A 69 -1.11 -2.97 -18.99
C ARG A 69 0.22 -3.46 -19.57
N PRO A 70 1.34 -3.27 -18.87
CA PRO A 70 2.66 -3.71 -19.35
C PRO A 70 2.85 -5.23 -19.32
N ALA A 71 2.13 -5.96 -18.47
CA ALA A 71 2.17 -7.42 -18.39
C ALA A 71 0.81 -8.01 -17.98
N ALA A 72 0.65 -9.32 -18.09
CA ALA A 72 -0.63 -10.01 -17.86
C ALA A 72 -1.28 -9.70 -16.50
N ARG A 73 -0.48 -9.48 -15.46
CA ARG A 73 -0.94 -9.17 -14.10
C ARG A 73 -0.51 -7.80 -13.60
N VAL A 74 0.12 -7.00 -14.44
CA VAL A 74 0.65 -5.69 -14.06
C VAL A 74 -0.14 -4.59 -14.74
N VAL A 75 -0.58 -3.63 -13.95
CA VAL A 75 -1.20 -2.40 -14.44
C VAL A 75 -0.37 -1.20 -14.02
N LYS A 76 -0.37 -0.16 -14.85
CA LYS A 76 0.41 1.05 -14.65
C LYS A 76 -0.45 2.28 -14.90
N TYR A 77 -0.27 3.29 -14.07
CA TYR A 77 -0.96 4.57 -14.18
C TYR A 77 -0.01 5.73 -13.88
N ASP A 78 0.04 6.71 -14.78
CA ASP A 78 0.83 7.93 -14.58
C ASP A 78 -0.08 9.01 -14.00
N ALA A 79 0.08 9.27 -12.70
CA ALA A 79 -0.72 10.24 -11.97
C ALA A 79 -0.01 11.61 -11.90
N PRO A 80 -0.74 12.73 -12.02
CA PRO A 80 -0.15 14.06 -11.93
C PRO A 80 0.48 14.33 -10.56
N ASP A 81 -0.04 13.72 -9.51
CA ASP A 81 0.44 13.86 -8.13
C ASP A 81 0.11 12.62 -7.29
N MET A 82 0.60 12.61 -6.05
CA MET A 82 0.39 11.50 -5.12
C MET A 82 -1.07 11.35 -4.68
N THR A 83 -1.85 12.44 -4.64
CA THR A 83 -3.27 12.37 -4.27
C THR A 83 -4.06 11.56 -5.31
N VAL A 84 -3.81 11.80 -6.59
CA VAL A 84 -4.42 11.03 -7.67
C VAL A 84 -3.89 9.60 -7.69
N ALA A 85 -2.58 9.39 -7.53
CA ALA A 85 -1.99 8.06 -7.43
C ALA A 85 -2.64 7.23 -6.30
N TYR A 86 -2.84 7.82 -5.13
CA TYR A 86 -3.50 7.16 -4.01
C TYR A 86 -4.96 6.81 -4.34
N ARG A 87 -5.73 7.72 -4.92
CA ARG A 87 -7.12 7.46 -5.32
C ARG A 87 -7.21 6.32 -6.33
N VAL A 88 -6.32 6.33 -7.33
CA VAL A 88 -6.25 5.26 -8.34
C VAL A 88 -5.86 3.93 -7.71
N SER A 89 -4.91 3.88 -6.79
CA SER A 89 -4.55 2.66 -6.07
C SER A 89 -5.73 2.06 -5.31
N ARG A 90 -6.54 2.91 -4.66
CA ARG A 90 -7.76 2.49 -3.96
C ARG A 90 -8.81 1.94 -4.94
N LEU A 91 -8.95 2.58 -6.10
CA LEU A 91 -9.88 2.12 -7.13
C LEU A 91 -9.45 0.78 -7.73
N ILE A 92 -8.16 0.60 -8.03
CA ILE A 92 -7.61 -0.68 -8.50
C ILE A 92 -7.92 -1.79 -7.47
N THR A 93 -7.67 -1.53 -6.19
CA THR A 93 -7.95 -2.50 -5.13
C THR A 93 -9.44 -2.87 -5.05
N ALA A 94 -10.33 -1.90 -5.19
CA ALA A 94 -11.78 -2.13 -5.16
C ALA A 94 -12.24 -2.95 -6.37
N LEU A 95 -11.75 -2.64 -7.57
CA LEU A 95 -12.08 -3.37 -8.79
C LEU A 95 -11.51 -4.80 -8.76
N ALA A 96 -10.26 -4.97 -8.31
CA ALA A 96 -9.63 -6.27 -8.17
C ALA A 96 -10.35 -7.17 -7.17
N ALA A 97 -10.92 -6.61 -6.11
CA ALA A 97 -11.71 -7.36 -5.13
C ALA A 97 -13.01 -7.93 -5.71
N GLN A 98 -13.57 -7.33 -6.75
CA GLN A 98 -14.77 -7.81 -7.45
C GLN A 98 -14.43 -8.87 -8.52
N ALA A 99 -13.21 -8.89 -9.02
CA ALA A 99 -12.74 -9.82 -10.04
C ALA A 99 -12.02 -11.01 -9.39
N GLN A 100 -12.66 -12.14 -9.40
CA GLN A 100 -12.12 -13.38 -8.79
C GLN A 100 -11.77 -14.41 -9.84
#